data_c086071a04deac6093a0e99724df711b
#
_entry.id   c086071a04deac6093a0e99724df711b
#
_cell.length_a   1.000
_cell.length_b   1.000
_cell.length_c   1.000
_cell.angle_alpha   90.00
_cell.angle_beta   90.00
_cell.angle_gamma   90.00
#
_symmetry.space_group_name_H-M   'P 1'
#
loop_
_entity.id
_entity.type
_entity.pdbx_description
1 polymer ?
#
loop_
_entity_poly.entity_id
_entity_poly.type
_entity_poly.pdbx_seq_one_letter_code
_entity_poly.pdbx_strand_id
1 'polypeptide(L)'
;MERRHFLISSVLSLGLISQQAYGSTPKTSMSFDVLLNDEIVGFSNLTHKKDKKGLEVLVDVEITPKFLGLKFMKYTLKNREVWKKKKLMSIDANSSWFGKRYYVKGQREKGGFRIEGSAFSGVIKDTFATTSYFTPEFLKRRIWVSTQDGTPLEIKTRKLRNRKVSFNDKDYSVTE
;
A
#
# COMPACT_ATOMS: atom_id res chain seq x y z
N MET A 1 -0.46 34.37 -6.43
CA MET A 1 0.32 34.66 -7.65
C MET A 1 -0.31 34.00 -8.83
N GLU A 2 -0.80 34.82 -9.67
CA GLU A 2 -1.24 34.74 -11.07
C GLU A 2 -1.71 33.43 -11.70
N ARG A 3 -3.04 33.43 -11.92
CA ARG A 3 -3.73 32.54 -12.85
C ARG A 3 -3.49 33.06 -14.27
N ARG A 4 -2.93 32.26 -15.14
CA ARG A 4 -2.92 32.54 -16.58
C ARG A 4 -4.06 31.76 -17.27
N HIS A 5 -5.08 32.53 -17.69
CA HIS A 5 -6.09 32.05 -18.62
C HIS A 5 -5.48 31.94 -20.02
N PHE A 6 -5.61 30.80 -20.65
CA PHE A 6 -5.39 30.66 -22.08
C PHE A 6 -6.72 30.34 -22.78
N LEU A 7 -7.23 31.33 -23.49
CA LEU A 7 -8.32 31.17 -24.45
C LEU A 7 -7.70 30.76 -25.80
N ILE A 8 -8.09 29.65 -26.36
CA ILE A 8 -7.88 29.33 -27.77
C ILE A 8 -9.20 28.97 -28.39
N SER A 9 -9.55 29.78 -29.39
CA SER A 9 -10.75 29.68 -30.19
C SER A 9 -10.72 28.51 -31.18
N SER A 10 -11.90 27.95 -31.34
CA SER A 10 -12.45 27.04 -32.30
C SER A 10 -11.82 26.92 -33.69
N VAL A 11 -11.64 25.66 -34.15
CA VAL A 11 -11.92 25.23 -35.52
C VAL A 11 -12.64 23.88 -35.46
N LEU A 12 -13.89 23.86 -35.95
CA LEU A 12 -14.65 22.66 -36.20
C LEU A 12 -14.05 21.92 -37.43
N SER A 13 -13.67 20.67 -37.23
CA SER A 13 -13.59 19.69 -38.27
C SER A 13 -14.21 18.38 -37.78
N LEU A 14 -15.39 18.03 -38.35
CA LEU A 14 -16.05 16.75 -38.15
C LEU A 14 -15.17 15.62 -38.73
N GLY A 15 -14.45 14.95 -37.88
CA GLY A 15 -13.88 13.64 -38.16
C GLY A 15 -14.51 12.65 -37.20
N LEU A 16 -15.37 11.76 -37.67
CA LEU A 16 -15.86 10.59 -36.96
C LEU A 16 -14.67 9.65 -36.71
N ILE A 17 -13.90 9.91 -35.68
CA ILE A 17 -12.95 8.94 -35.11
C ILE A 17 -13.72 8.22 -34.02
N SER A 18 -14.08 6.96 -34.31
CA SER A 18 -14.52 6.03 -33.28
C SER A 18 -13.39 5.88 -32.26
N GLN A 19 -13.40 6.72 -31.22
CA GLN A 19 -12.56 6.52 -30.05
C GLN A 19 -13.08 5.26 -29.35
N GLN A 20 -12.42 4.13 -29.61
CA GLN A 20 -12.44 3.04 -28.67
C GLN A 20 -11.90 3.61 -27.36
N ALA A 21 -12.80 3.94 -26.45
CA ALA A 21 -12.45 4.25 -25.07
C ALA A 21 -11.83 2.98 -24.50
N TYR A 22 -10.53 2.87 -24.56
CA TYR A 22 -9.78 1.95 -23.70
C TYR A 22 -10.10 2.40 -22.29
N GLY A 23 -11.03 1.70 -21.65
CA GLY A 23 -11.44 1.96 -20.28
C GLY A 23 -10.20 1.90 -19.41
N SER A 24 -9.67 3.05 -19.04
CA SER A 24 -8.56 3.13 -18.09
C SER A 24 -9.04 2.52 -16.79
N THR A 25 -8.38 1.46 -16.36
CA THR A 25 -8.63 0.83 -15.06
C THR A 25 -8.54 1.91 -13.98
N PRO A 26 -9.58 2.11 -13.14
CA PRO A 26 -9.54 3.12 -12.10
C PRO A 26 -8.29 2.91 -11.22
N LYS A 27 -7.41 3.90 -11.22
CA LYS A 27 -6.17 3.90 -10.42
C LYS A 27 -6.29 5.01 -9.38
N THR A 28 -6.16 4.67 -8.13
CA THR A 28 -6.05 5.62 -7.02
C THR A 28 -4.65 5.52 -6.43
N SER A 29 -4.00 6.66 -6.26
CA SER A 29 -2.66 6.73 -5.66
C SER A 29 -2.69 7.71 -4.49
N MET A 30 -2.07 7.32 -3.39
CA MET A 30 -1.89 8.12 -2.18
C MET A 30 -0.42 8.15 -1.84
N SER A 31 0.07 9.31 -1.42
CA SER A 31 1.44 9.49 -0.96
C SER A 31 1.43 10.04 0.46
N PHE A 32 2.27 9.49 1.30
CA PHE A 32 2.39 9.85 2.70
C PHE A 32 3.85 10.17 3.00
N ASP A 33 4.08 11.27 3.72
CA ASP A 33 5.37 11.54 4.32
C ASP A 33 5.54 10.67 5.59
N VAL A 34 6.73 10.12 5.76
CA VAL A 34 7.09 9.40 6.97
C VAL A 34 7.87 10.35 7.87
N LEU A 35 7.34 10.60 9.06
CA LEU A 35 7.94 11.50 10.04
C LEU A 35 8.61 10.74 11.18
N LEU A 36 9.74 11.26 11.64
CA LEU A 36 10.41 10.83 12.86
C LEU A 36 10.78 12.11 13.63
N ASN A 37 10.22 12.30 14.82
CA ASN A 37 10.39 13.52 15.62
C ASN A 37 10.07 14.80 14.82
N ASP A 38 8.95 14.81 14.12
CA ASP A 38 8.45 15.90 13.26
C ASP A 38 9.31 16.21 12.02
N GLU A 39 10.38 15.46 11.78
CA GLU A 39 11.18 15.57 10.56
C GLU A 39 10.73 14.54 9.52
N ILE A 40 10.62 14.95 8.24
CA ILE A 40 10.35 14.05 7.14
C ILE A 40 11.62 13.21 6.89
N VAL A 41 11.51 11.90 7.11
CA VAL A 41 12.60 10.94 6.92
C VAL A 41 12.39 10.02 5.73
N GLY A 42 11.26 10.14 5.03
CA GLY A 42 10.96 9.30 3.88
C GLY A 42 9.54 9.44 3.39
N PHE A 43 9.13 8.50 2.55
CA PHE A 43 7.79 8.45 1.98
C PHE A 43 7.21 7.04 1.96
N SER A 44 5.90 6.96 1.85
CA SER A 44 5.15 5.73 1.57
C SER A 44 4.10 6.01 0.51
N ASN A 45 4.24 5.39 -0.65
CA ASN A 45 3.29 5.49 -1.76
C ASN A 45 2.43 4.24 -1.82
N LEU A 46 1.13 4.42 -1.88
CA LEU A 46 0.14 3.36 -2.00
C LEU A 46 -0.66 3.56 -3.29
N THR A 47 -0.67 2.58 -4.16
CA THR A 47 -1.43 2.61 -5.41
C THR A 47 -2.40 1.43 -5.48
N HIS A 48 -3.65 1.73 -5.80
CA HIS A 48 -4.69 0.73 -6.05
C HIS A 48 -5.06 0.74 -7.53
N LYS A 49 -5.14 -0.44 -8.13
CA LYS A 49 -5.68 -0.65 -9.47
C LYS A 49 -6.71 -1.77 -9.41
N LYS A 50 -7.93 -1.49 -9.86
CA LYS A 50 -9.00 -2.49 -9.86
C LYS A 50 -9.30 -2.89 -11.30
N ASP A 51 -9.19 -4.16 -11.61
CA ASP A 51 -9.53 -4.73 -12.91
C ASP A 51 -10.40 -5.99 -12.77
N LYS A 52 -10.65 -6.69 -13.90
CA LYS A 52 -11.42 -7.94 -13.93
C LYS A 52 -10.76 -9.07 -13.14
N LYS A 53 -9.45 -9.05 -12.96
CA LYS A 53 -8.67 -10.05 -12.21
C LYS A 53 -8.77 -9.84 -10.71
N GLY A 54 -9.04 -8.61 -10.25
CA GLY A 54 -9.16 -8.27 -8.85
C GLY A 54 -8.69 -6.85 -8.55
N LEU A 55 -8.18 -6.66 -7.34
CA LEU A 55 -7.62 -5.42 -6.86
C LEU A 55 -6.12 -5.62 -6.65
N GLU A 56 -5.32 -4.92 -7.44
CA GLU A 56 -3.89 -4.85 -7.26
C GLU A 56 -3.55 -3.69 -6.32
N VAL A 57 -2.71 -3.97 -5.34
CA VAL A 57 -2.18 -3.01 -4.38
C VAL A 57 -0.67 -2.98 -4.53
N LEU A 58 -0.13 -1.79 -4.75
CA LEU A 58 1.30 -1.54 -4.83
C LEU A 58 1.69 -0.61 -3.68
N VAL A 59 2.70 -0.99 -2.93
CA VAL A 59 3.27 -0.18 -1.85
C VAL A 59 4.75 0.04 -2.14
N ASP A 60 5.18 1.30 -2.10
CA ASP A 60 6.58 1.69 -2.26
C ASP A 60 6.96 2.60 -1.10
N VAL A 61 7.90 2.13 -0.27
CA VAL A 61 8.35 2.83 0.94
C VAL A 61 9.86 3.05 0.85
N GLU A 62 10.26 4.26 1.16
CA GLU A 62 11.66 4.58 1.40
C GLU A 62 11.78 5.44 2.67
N ILE A 63 12.61 5.00 3.62
CA ILE A 63 12.87 5.70 4.88
C ILE A 63 14.37 5.80 5.08
N THR A 64 14.85 7.02 5.27
CA THR A 64 16.28 7.31 5.46
C THR A 64 16.44 8.35 6.58
N PRO A 65 16.33 7.93 7.86
CA PRO A 65 16.54 8.83 8.97
C PRO A 65 17.98 9.32 9.02
N LYS A 66 18.13 10.56 9.47
CA LYS A 66 19.45 11.17 9.72
C LYS A 66 19.76 11.12 11.21
N PHE A 67 20.99 10.85 11.55
CA PHE A 67 21.53 10.98 12.90
C PHE A 67 22.73 11.93 12.86
N LEU A 68 22.69 13.00 13.62
CA LEU A 68 23.69 14.09 13.58
C LEU A 68 23.96 14.62 12.16
N GLY A 69 22.90 14.74 11.34
CA GLY A 69 23.00 15.22 9.96
C GLY A 69 23.48 14.18 8.94
N LEU A 70 23.92 13.00 9.37
CA LEU A 70 24.40 11.94 8.51
C LEU A 70 23.28 10.92 8.25
N LYS A 71 23.18 10.41 7.03
CA LYS A 71 22.28 9.30 6.69
C LYS A 71 22.81 8.04 7.36
N PHE A 72 22.09 7.56 8.36
CA PHE A 72 22.54 6.45 9.19
C PHE A 72 22.07 5.09 8.68
N MET A 73 20.84 5.03 8.20
CA MET A 73 20.25 3.79 7.70
C MET A 73 19.31 4.09 6.54
N LYS A 74 19.08 3.06 5.71
CA LYS A 74 18.05 3.10 4.69
C LYS A 74 17.17 1.87 4.79
N TYR A 75 15.85 2.12 4.85
CA TYR A 75 14.83 1.09 4.67
C TYR A 75 14.13 1.29 3.34
N THR A 76 13.93 0.21 2.61
CA THR A 76 13.09 0.23 1.40
C THR A 76 12.16 -0.96 1.40
N LEU A 77 10.95 -0.78 0.88
CA LEU A 77 9.99 -1.85 0.63
C LEU A 77 9.27 -1.59 -0.69
N LYS A 78 9.28 -2.59 -1.56
CA LYS A 78 8.39 -2.64 -2.74
C LYS A 78 7.54 -3.87 -2.61
N ASN A 79 6.23 -3.68 -2.52
CA ASN A 79 5.25 -4.74 -2.32
C ASN A 79 4.16 -4.65 -3.37
N ARG A 80 3.81 -5.79 -3.94
CA ARG A 80 2.72 -5.98 -4.89
C ARG A 80 1.81 -7.08 -4.39
N GLU A 81 0.55 -6.75 -4.16
CA GLU A 81 -0.48 -7.68 -3.72
C GLU A 81 -1.63 -7.73 -4.73
N VAL A 82 -2.17 -8.92 -4.94
CA VAL A 82 -3.40 -9.10 -5.74
C VAL A 82 -4.47 -9.68 -4.84
N TRP A 83 -5.59 -8.97 -4.75
CA TRP A 83 -6.74 -9.34 -3.92
C TRP A 83 -7.96 -9.66 -4.77
N LYS A 84 -8.68 -10.73 -4.43
CA LYS A 84 -9.96 -11.10 -5.05
C LYS A 84 -10.96 -11.53 -3.99
N LYS A 85 -12.17 -10.94 -4.01
CA LYS A 85 -13.22 -11.24 -3.02
C LYS A 85 -12.68 -11.18 -1.58
N LYS A 86 -11.90 -10.13 -1.25
CA LYS A 86 -11.29 -9.90 0.07
C LYS A 86 -10.27 -10.96 0.53
N LYS A 87 -9.80 -11.80 -0.38
CA LYS A 87 -8.75 -12.80 -0.12
C LYS A 87 -7.51 -12.42 -0.91
N LEU A 88 -6.35 -12.51 -0.28
CA LEU A 88 -5.05 -12.37 -0.95
C LEU A 88 -4.86 -13.56 -1.90
N MET A 89 -4.59 -13.25 -3.16
CA MET A 89 -4.33 -14.23 -4.21
C MET A 89 -2.84 -14.42 -4.46
N SER A 90 -2.09 -13.33 -4.46
CA SER A 90 -0.63 -13.36 -4.56
C SER A 90 0.01 -12.17 -3.85
N ILE A 91 1.24 -12.34 -3.43
CA ILE A 91 2.14 -11.31 -2.92
C ILE A 91 3.52 -11.48 -3.55
N ASP A 92 4.14 -10.37 -3.88
CA ASP A 92 5.55 -10.26 -4.24
C ASP A 92 6.11 -9.00 -3.60
N ALA A 93 6.96 -9.17 -2.60
CA ALA A 93 7.55 -8.09 -1.86
C ALA A 93 9.06 -8.25 -1.75
N ASN A 94 9.76 -7.14 -1.89
CA ASN A 94 11.20 -7.05 -1.71
C ASN A 94 11.49 -5.86 -0.80
N SER A 95 12.30 -6.08 0.22
CA SER A 95 12.69 -5.03 1.16
C SER A 95 14.18 -5.07 1.45
N SER A 96 14.71 -3.96 1.95
CA SER A 96 16.05 -3.91 2.49
C SER A 96 16.10 -3.12 3.80
N TRP A 97 16.92 -3.57 4.72
CA TRP A 97 17.16 -2.94 6.01
C TRP A 97 18.64 -3.03 6.35
N PHE A 98 19.33 -1.92 6.54
CA PHE A 98 20.79 -1.88 6.74
C PHE A 98 21.58 -2.66 5.70
N GLY A 99 21.18 -2.59 4.41
CA GLY A 99 21.83 -3.32 3.33
C GLY A 99 21.47 -4.81 3.25
N LYS A 100 20.86 -5.39 4.28
CA LYS A 100 20.34 -6.75 4.22
C LYS A 100 19.04 -6.80 3.42
N ARG A 101 18.95 -7.73 2.49
CA ARG A 101 17.77 -7.91 1.62
C ARG A 101 16.86 -8.98 2.18
N TYR A 102 15.55 -8.74 2.03
CA TYR A 102 14.49 -9.66 2.40
C TYR A 102 13.49 -9.74 1.26
N TYR A 103 12.77 -10.85 1.20
CA TYR A 103 11.73 -11.05 0.21
C TYR A 103 10.55 -11.83 0.79
N VAL A 104 9.40 -11.66 0.14
CA VAL A 104 8.20 -12.48 0.34
C VAL A 104 7.56 -12.75 -0.99
N LYS A 105 7.37 -14.02 -1.32
CA LYS A 105 6.53 -14.46 -2.43
C LYS A 105 5.43 -15.33 -1.89
N GLY A 106 4.25 -15.25 -2.48
CA GLY A 106 3.17 -16.12 -2.04
C GLY A 106 2.03 -16.17 -3.03
N GLN A 107 1.30 -17.31 -2.96
CA GLN A 107 0.19 -17.57 -3.85
C GLN A 107 -0.91 -18.37 -3.15
N ARG A 108 -2.17 -18.08 -3.50
CA ARG A 108 -3.34 -18.82 -3.04
C ARG A 108 -3.42 -20.18 -3.73
N GLU A 109 -3.50 -21.22 -2.92
CA GLU A 109 -3.68 -22.61 -3.34
C GLU A 109 -4.98 -23.19 -2.77
N LYS A 110 -5.34 -24.42 -3.19
CA LYS A 110 -6.55 -25.12 -2.72
C LYS A 110 -6.56 -25.33 -1.20
N GLY A 111 -5.39 -25.54 -0.58
CA GLY A 111 -5.24 -25.83 0.84
C GLY A 111 -4.92 -24.63 1.73
N GLY A 112 -4.79 -23.40 1.18
CA GLY A 112 -4.41 -22.23 1.95
C GLY A 112 -3.67 -21.20 1.10
N PHE A 113 -2.81 -20.42 1.75
CA PHE A 113 -1.93 -19.48 1.09
C PHE A 113 -0.48 -19.89 1.34
N ARG A 114 0.21 -20.31 0.29
CA ARG A 114 1.63 -20.66 0.36
C ARG A 114 2.47 -19.41 0.38
N ILE A 115 3.41 -19.35 1.30
CA ILE A 115 4.39 -18.27 1.45
C ILE A 115 5.78 -18.86 1.36
N GLU A 116 6.65 -18.14 0.68
CA GLU A 116 8.08 -18.30 0.65
C GLU A 116 8.71 -16.94 0.95
N GLY A 117 9.33 -16.80 2.11
CA GLY A 117 9.91 -15.55 2.57
C GLY A 117 11.26 -15.75 3.24
N SER A 118 11.96 -14.65 3.44
CA SER A 118 13.31 -14.66 4.04
C SER A 118 13.35 -15.23 5.47
N ALA A 119 12.24 -15.12 6.22
CA ALA A 119 12.17 -15.58 7.60
C ALA A 119 11.14 -16.70 7.81
N PHE A 120 10.22 -16.90 6.87
CA PHE A 120 9.20 -17.93 6.98
C PHE A 120 8.83 -18.51 5.62
N SER A 121 8.73 -19.83 5.53
CA SER A 121 8.16 -20.56 4.39
C SER A 121 7.16 -21.58 4.90
N GLY A 122 5.95 -21.59 4.32
CA GLY A 122 4.88 -22.48 4.77
C GLY A 122 3.53 -22.19 4.14
N VAL A 123 2.48 -22.80 4.69
CA VAL A 123 1.09 -22.60 4.25
C VAL A 123 0.27 -22.04 5.40
N ILE A 124 -0.33 -20.87 5.17
CA ILE A 124 -1.29 -20.29 6.10
C ILE A 124 -2.69 -20.69 5.67
N LYS A 125 -3.37 -21.46 6.52
CA LYS A 125 -4.72 -21.97 6.25
C LYS A 125 -5.81 -20.96 6.54
N ASP A 126 -5.60 -20.14 7.57
CA ASP A 126 -6.57 -19.17 8.05
C ASP A 126 -6.68 -17.92 7.16
N THR A 127 -7.69 -17.12 7.44
CA THR A 127 -7.79 -15.78 6.87
C THR A 127 -6.86 -14.83 7.63
N PHE A 128 -6.02 -14.12 6.91
CA PHE A 128 -5.03 -13.22 7.44
C PHE A 128 -5.06 -11.86 6.72
N ALA A 129 -4.40 -10.89 7.28
CA ALA A 129 -4.05 -9.62 6.63
C ALA A 129 -2.55 -9.54 6.37
N THR A 130 -2.11 -8.51 5.69
CA THR A 130 -0.70 -8.19 5.49
C THR A 130 -0.34 -6.89 6.20
N THR A 131 0.94 -6.69 6.49
CA THR A 131 1.42 -5.42 7.06
C THR A 131 1.45 -4.27 6.04
N SER A 132 0.81 -4.42 4.87
CA SER A 132 0.53 -3.30 3.96
C SER A 132 -0.59 -2.39 4.47
N TYR A 133 -1.38 -2.85 5.48
CA TYR A 133 -2.50 -2.12 6.09
C TYR A 133 -3.54 -1.62 5.08
N PHE A 134 -3.64 -2.28 3.96
CA PHE A 134 -4.39 -1.83 2.80
C PHE A 134 -5.91 -1.75 3.04
N THR A 135 -6.46 -2.60 3.88
CA THR A 135 -7.92 -2.67 4.09
C THR A 135 -8.28 -2.55 5.57
N PRO A 136 -9.36 -1.82 5.93
CA PRO A 136 -9.82 -1.72 7.32
C PRO A 136 -10.12 -3.08 7.97
N GLU A 137 -10.32 -4.12 7.18
CA GLU A 137 -10.55 -5.47 7.68
C GLU A 137 -9.32 -6.09 8.33
N PHE A 138 -8.13 -5.51 8.14
CA PHE A 138 -6.92 -6.00 8.80
C PHE A 138 -7.07 -6.01 10.32
N LEU A 139 -7.77 -5.03 10.90
CA LEU A 139 -8.04 -4.97 12.35
C LEU A 139 -8.86 -6.15 12.89
N LYS A 140 -9.60 -6.85 12.02
CA LYS A 140 -10.40 -8.02 12.37
C LYS A 140 -9.63 -9.34 12.25
N ARG A 141 -8.41 -9.31 11.74
CA ARG A 141 -7.58 -10.51 11.53
C ARG A 141 -6.65 -10.73 12.71
N ARG A 142 -6.62 -11.96 13.19
CA ARG A 142 -5.71 -12.37 14.27
C ARG A 142 -4.30 -12.67 13.78
N ILE A 143 -4.15 -12.98 12.49
CA ILE A 143 -2.86 -13.26 11.88
C ILE A 143 -2.59 -12.18 10.84
N TRP A 144 -1.40 -11.59 10.91
CA TRP A 144 -0.87 -10.71 9.89
C TRP A 144 0.41 -11.31 9.33
N VAL A 145 0.59 -11.16 8.03
CA VAL A 145 1.83 -11.59 7.36
C VAL A 145 2.70 -10.36 7.13
N SER A 146 3.91 -10.42 7.63
CA SER A 146 4.93 -9.40 7.38
C SER A 146 5.25 -9.34 5.88
N THR A 147 5.04 -8.18 5.26
CA THR A 147 5.43 -7.91 3.87
C THR A 147 6.94 -7.72 3.72
N GLN A 148 7.67 -7.65 4.82
CA GLN A 148 9.12 -7.54 4.81
C GLN A 148 9.80 -8.90 4.60
N ASP A 149 9.36 -9.94 5.30
CA ASP A 149 10.10 -11.21 5.41
C ASP A 149 9.22 -12.47 5.42
N GLY A 150 7.88 -12.31 5.39
CA GLY A 150 6.91 -13.40 5.36
C GLY A 150 6.47 -13.92 6.73
N THR A 151 7.03 -13.43 7.82
CA THR A 151 6.70 -13.92 9.18
C THR A 151 5.21 -13.75 9.50
N PRO A 152 4.50 -14.82 9.94
CA PRO A 152 3.17 -14.71 10.51
C PRO A 152 3.24 -14.07 11.90
N LEU A 153 2.46 -13.01 12.11
CA LEU A 153 2.38 -12.26 13.35
C LEU A 153 1.01 -12.48 13.99
N GLU A 154 0.98 -12.92 15.22
CA GLU A 154 -0.27 -12.96 16.01
C GLU A 154 -0.59 -11.58 16.55
N ILE A 155 -1.77 -11.07 16.18
CA ILE A 155 -2.20 -9.72 16.53
C ILE A 155 -3.43 -9.77 17.44
N LYS A 156 -3.39 -8.95 18.47
CA LYS A 156 -4.55 -8.64 19.33
C LYS A 156 -4.89 -7.17 19.15
N THR A 157 -6.10 -6.88 18.71
CA THR A 157 -6.60 -5.51 18.58
C THR A 157 -7.58 -5.21 19.71
N ARG A 158 -7.53 -3.98 20.24
CA ARG A 158 -8.45 -3.48 21.24
C ARG A 158 -8.94 -2.11 20.83
N LYS A 159 -10.25 -1.96 20.74
CA LYS A 159 -10.86 -0.65 20.55
C LYS A 159 -10.69 0.14 21.86
N LEU A 160 -10.10 1.33 21.79
CA LEU A 160 -9.91 2.19 22.94
C LEU A 160 -11.07 3.18 23.06
N ARG A 161 -11.03 4.26 22.32
CA ARG A 161 -12.01 5.35 22.38
C ARG A 161 -12.20 5.98 21.00
N ASN A 162 -13.28 6.70 20.85
CA ASN A 162 -13.45 7.59 19.71
C ASN A 162 -12.82 8.94 20.07
N ARG A 163 -12.09 9.53 19.13
CA ARG A 163 -11.59 10.91 19.25
C ARG A 163 -11.86 11.68 17.97
N LYS A 164 -11.86 12.99 18.08
CA LYS A 164 -11.88 13.87 16.92
C LYS A 164 -10.46 14.18 16.49
N VAL A 165 -10.21 14.14 15.20
CA VAL A 165 -8.97 14.55 14.57
C VAL A 165 -9.31 15.58 13.51
N SER A 166 -8.71 16.77 13.59
CA SER A 166 -8.88 17.82 12.60
C SER A 166 -7.84 17.69 11.50
N PHE A 167 -8.28 17.71 10.25
CA PHE A 167 -7.42 17.67 9.07
C PHE A 167 -8.02 18.55 7.98
N ASN A 168 -7.25 19.49 7.44
CA ASN A 168 -7.71 20.49 6.46
C ASN A 168 -9.02 21.19 6.87
N ASP A 169 -9.08 21.72 8.09
CA ASP A 169 -10.22 22.42 8.69
C ASP A 169 -11.52 21.58 8.78
N LYS A 170 -11.38 20.28 8.72
CA LYS A 170 -12.50 19.32 8.89
C LYS A 170 -12.23 18.39 10.05
N ASP A 171 -13.26 18.20 10.87
CA ASP A 171 -13.23 17.25 11.97
C ASP A 171 -13.66 15.86 11.52
N TYR A 172 -12.84 14.88 11.83
CA TYR A 172 -13.11 13.46 11.59
C TYR A 172 -13.24 12.73 12.94
N SER A 173 -14.31 11.96 13.09
CA SER A 173 -14.39 11.03 14.22
C SER A 173 -13.63 9.76 13.87
N VAL A 174 -12.58 9.48 14.62
CA VAL A 174 -11.75 8.29 14.45
C VAL A 174 -11.85 7.39 15.68
N THR A 175 -11.72 6.09 15.47
CA THR A 175 -11.65 5.09 16.54
C THR A 175 -10.19 4.71 16.76
N GLU A 176 -9.74 4.83 17.97
CA GLU A 176 -8.40 4.44 18.42
C GLU A 176 -8.38 2.99 18.89
#